data_bfa30abefd4c9303ec259bf994e75fbd
#
_entry.id   bfa30abefd4c9303ec259bf994e75fbd
#
_cell.length_a   1.000
_cell.length_b   1.000
_cell.length_c   1.000
_cell.angle_alpha   90.00
_cell.angle_beta   90.00
_cell.angle_gamma   90.00
#
_symmetry.space_group_name_H-M   'P 1'
#
loop_
_entity.id
_entity.type
_entity.pdbx_description
1 polymer ?
#
loop_
_entity_poly.entity_id
_entity_poly.type
_entity_poly.pdbx_seq_one_letter_code
_entity_poly.pdbx_strand_id
1 'polypeptide(L)'
;MDHQKLILDKLTGILAVTDNKSAQLLDLVEKAGRTFIGGAGRSLLVSRFFAMRLVHAGYNVNMIGEVVTPAIKSGDLLVLVSGSGGTETLLPFVKKAKSVGAKLVVISMKKSSPMADVADLVIQIGQDDSFPLTKGMPMGSQFEPSTLIFLEAAISELIHAKGLTEEGMRAIHANLE
;
A
#
# COMPACT_ATOMS: atom_id res chain seq x y z
N MET A 1 -16.36 -28.10 0.12
CA MET A 1 -15.87 -26.95 0.92
C MET A 1 -16.09 -25.69 0.10
N ASP A 2 -16.76 -24.70 0.63
CA ASP A 2 -16.92 -23.40 -0.03
C ASP A 2 -15.63 -22.58 0.14
N HIS A 3 -14.81 -22.55 -0.92
CA HIS A 3 -13.53 -21.88 -0.91
C HIS A 3 -13.67 -20.34 -0.86
N GLN A 4 -14.74 -19.77 -1.42
CA GLN A 4 -15.01 -18.35 -1.33
C GLN A 4 -15.27 -17.95 0.13
N LYS A 5 -16.14 -18.70 0.80
CA LYS A 5 -16.42 -18.49 2.23
C LYS A 5 -15.15 -18.64 3.08
N LEU A 6 -14.34 -19.69 2.83
CA LEU A 6 -13.07 -19.88 3.55
C LEU A 6 -12.16 -18.65 3.42
N ILE A 7 -12.01 -18.11 2.20
CA ILE A 7 -11.17 -16.93 1.95
C ILE A 7 -11.73 -15.71 2.68
N LEU A 8 -13.03 -15.43 2.55
CA LEU A 8 -13.67 -14.30 3.21
C LEU A 8 -13.54 -14.35 4.73
N ASP A 9 -13.78 -15.51 5.35
CA ASP A 9 -13.65 -15.70 6.79
C ASP A 9 -12.20 -15.41 7.26
N LYS A 10 -11.20 -15.88 6.50
CA LYS A 10 -9.78 -15.61 6.80
C LYS A 10 -9.43 -14.14 6.68
N LEU A 11 -9.85 -13.47 5.60
CA LEU A 11 -9.60 -12.04 5.39
C LEU A 11 -10.28 -11.19 6.48
N THR A 12 -11.51 -11.53 6.86
CA THR A 12 -12.23 -10.85 7.94
C THR A 12 -11.45 -10.94 9.26
N GLY A 13 -10.93 -12.12 9.61
CA GLY A 13 -10.12 -12.30 10.83
C GLY A 13 -8.82 -11.49 10.80
N ILE A 14 -8.13 -11.43 9.64
CA ILE A 14 -6.89 -10.65 9.48
C ILE A 14 -7.19 -9.15 9.59
N LEU A 15 -8.23 -8.67 8.91
CA LEU A 15 -8.60 -7.25 8.92
C LEU A 15 -9.04 -6.78 10.30
N ALA A 16 -9.68 -7.63 11.09
CA ALA A 16 -10.10 -7.30 12.45
C ALA A 16 -8.93 -6.98 13.41
N VAL A 17 -7.71 -7.45 13.10
CA VAL A 17 -6.50 -7.22 13.89
C VAL A 17 -5.43 -6.42 13.14
N THR A 18 -5.78 -5.86 11.99
CA THR A 18 -4.92 -4.98 11.19
C THR A 18 -4.81 -3.60 11.87
N ASP A 19 -3.65 -2.96 11.74
CA ASP A 19 -3.42 -1.60 12.24
C ASP A 19 -4.44 -0.61 11.63
N ASN A 20 -5.18 0.09 12.47
CA ASN A 20 -6.06 1.17 12.02
C ASN A 20 -5.27 2.49 11.86
N LYS A 21 -4.50 2.59 10.77
CA LYS A 21 -3.62 3.74 10.47
C LYS A 21 -3.91 4.37 9.10
N SER A 22 -5.09 4.16 8.55
CA SER A 22 -5.52 4.75 7.27
C SER A 22 -5.41 6.27 7.30
N ALA A 23 -5.91 6.92 8.35
CA ALA A 23 -5.83 8.37 8.51
C ALA A 23 -4.38 8.90 8.51
N GLN A 24 -3.44 8.18 9.14
CA GLN A 24 -2.02 8.55 9.15
C GLN A 24 -1.39 8.39 7.76
N LEU A 25 -1.72 7.33 7.03
CA LEU A 25 -1.30 7.13 5.64
C LEU A 25 -1.79 8.27 4.76
N LEU A 26 -3.07 8.59 4.85
CA LEU A 26 -3.68 9.65 4.03
C LEU A 26 -3.14 11.04 4.36
N ASP A 27 -2.85 11.33 5.62
CA ASP A 27 -2.18 12.59 6.04
C ASP A 27 -0.78 12.73 5.43
N LEU A 28 -0.01 11.63 5.35
CA LEU A 28 1.29 11.62 4.68
C LEU A 28 1.16 11.81 3.16
N VAL A 29 0.17 11.19 2.53
CA VAL A 29 -0.14 11.38 1.10
C VAL A 29 -0.53 12.83 0.81
N GLU A 30 -1.36 13.43 1.65
CA GLU A 30 -1.82 14.81 1.52
C GLU A 30 -0.69 15.84 1.62
N LYS A 31 0.27 15.60 2.52
CA LYS A 31 1.41 16.48 2.75
C LYS A 31 2.54 16.31 1.74
N ALA A 32 2.53 15.22 0.99
CA ALA A 32 3.59 14.92 0.03
C ALA A 32 3.48 15.76 -1.24
N GLY A 33 4.60 16.26 -1.73
CA GLY A 33 4.66 16.89 -3.06
C GLY A 33 4.39 15.89 -4.18
N ARG A 34 4.89 14.66 -4.01
CA ARG A 34 4.65 13.50 -4.89
C ARG A 34 4.66 12.23 -4.04
N THR A 35 3.81 11.28 -4.42
CA THR A 35 3.78 9.95 -3.79
C THR A 35 4.37 8.92 -4.76
N PHE A 36 5.43 8.25 -4.33
CA PHE A 36 6.02 7.12 -5.03
C PHE A 36 5.50 5.84 -4.40
N ILE A 37 5.04 4.91 -5.22
CA ILE A 37 4.43 3.67 -4.74
C ILE A 37 5.12 2.47 -5.36
N GLY A 38 5.32 1.41 -4.59
CA GLY A 38 5.93 0.20 -5.10
C GLY A 38 5.73 -1.04 -4.25
N GLY A 39 6.22 -2.12 -4.81
CA GLY A 39 6.19 -3.46 -4.24
C GLY A 39 6.91 -4.42 -5.17
N ALA A 40 6.87 -5.70 -4.86
CA ALA A 40 7.41 -6.75 -5.72
C ALA A 40 6.38 -7.87 -5.89
N GLY A 41 6.36 -8.52 -7.06
CA GLY A 41 5.43 -9.61 -7.35
C GLY A 41 3.97 -9.22 -7.14
N ARG A 42 3.21 -10.03 -6.41
CA ARG A 42 1.78 -9.81 -6.12
C ARG A 42 1.55 -8.51 -5.32
N SER A 43 2.46 -8.16 -4.42
CA SER A 43 2.38 -6.89 -3.68
C SER A 43 2.47 -5.68 -4.60
N LEU A 44 3.22 -5.77 -5.71
CA LEU A 44 3.25 -4.70 -6.73
C LEU A 44 1.88 -4.53 -7.40
N LEU A 45 1.14 -5.61 -7.66
CA LEU A 45 -0.21 -5.52 -8.23
C LEU A 45 -1.15 -4.75 -7.30
N VAL A 46 -1.12 -5.05 -6.00
CA VAL A 46 -1.90 -4.31 -5.00
C VAL A 46 -1.47 -2.85 -4.91
N SER A 47 -0.16 -2.59 -4.97
CA SER A 47 0.39 -1.23 -5.00
C SER A 47 -0.15 -0.42 -6.19
N ARG A 48 -0.28 -1.04 -7.36
CA ARG A 48 -0.83 -0.40 -8.57
C ARG A 48 -2.31 -0.06 -8.43
N PHE A 49 -3.10 -0.93 -7.78
CA PHE A 49 -4.50 -0.62 -7.45
C PHE A 49 -4.59 0.68 -6.65
N PHE A 50 -3.83 0.78 -5.57
CA PHE A 50 -3.81 1.96 -4.72
C PHE A 50 -3.33 3.21 -5.46
N ALA A 51 -2.26 3.08 -6.25
CA ALA A 51 -1.72 4.17 -7.06
C ALA A 51 -2.78 4.74 -8.01
N MET A 52 -3.50 3.88 -8.72
CA MET A 52 -4.57 4.30 -9.63
C MET A 52 -5.69 5.05 -8.91
N ARG A 53 -6.12 4.58 -7.74
CA ARG A 53 -7.15 5.27 -6.94
C ARG A 53 -6.70 6.66 -6.49
N LEU A 54 -5.45 6.81 -6.08
CA LEU A 54 -4.90 8.12 -5.73
C LEU A 54 -4.82 9.06 -6.94
N VAL A 55 -4.47 8.56 -8.13
CA VAL A 55 -4.53 9.35 -9.38
C VAL A 55 -5.96 9.82 -9.64
N HIS A 56 -6.96 8.94 -9.53
CA HIS A 56 -8.37 9.31 -9.68
C HIS A 56 -8.85 10.32 -8.61
N ALA A 57 -8.19 10.36 -7.46
CA ALA A 57 -8.44 11.36 -6.42
C ALA A 57 -7.63 12.66 -6.62
N GLY A 58 -6.88 12.79 -7.72
CA GLY A 58 -6.16 14.01 -8.11
C GLY A 58 -4.74 14.14 -7.54
N TYR A 59 -4.17 13.08 -6.96
CA TYR A 59 -2.82 13.11 -6.42
C TYR A 59 -1.73 12.87 -7.48
N ASN A 60 -0.56 13.45 -7.24
CA ASN A 60 0.63 13.24 -8.07
C ASN A 60 1.33 11.95 -7.63
N VAL A 61 1.09 10.87 -8.37
CA VAL A 61 1.56 9.52 -8.06
C VAL A 61 2.51 9.00 -9.13
N ASN A 62 3.57 8.33 -8.70
CA ASN A 62 4.55 7.69 -9.55
C ASN A 62 4.79 6.25 -9.08
N MET A 63 4.85 5.30 -10.01
CA MET A 63 5.25 3.93 -9.68
C MET A 63 6.76 3.79 -9.74
N ILE A 64 7.37 3.16 -8.72
CA ILE A 64 8.81 2.85 -8.78
C ILE A 64 9.07 1.77 -9.84
N GLY A 65 10.18 1.90 -10.55
CA GLY A 65 10.58 0.95 -11.59
C GLY A 65 10.06 1.26 -12.99
N GLU A 66 9.16 2.24 -13.15
CA GLU A 66 8.75 2.71 -14.47
C GLU A 66 9.83 3.63 -15.08
N VAL A 67 10.04 3.55 -16.38
CA VAL A 67 11.11 4.26 -17.10
C VAL A 67 11.02 5.78 -16.94
N VAL A 68 9.80 6.31 -16.83
CA VAL A 68 9.53 7.75 -16.71
C VAL A 68 9.42 8.22 -15.25
N THR A 69 9.77 7.36 -14.27
CA THR A 69 9.71 7.72 -12.85
C THR A 69 10.73 8.83 -12.54
N PRO A 70 10.29 10.00 -12.04
CA PRO A 70 11.20 11.07 -11.69
C PRO A 70 12.03 10.76 -10.44
N ALA A 71 13.13 11.49 -10.22
CA ALA A 71 13.94 11.32 -9.02
C ALA A 71 13.17 11.74 -7.77
N ILE A 72 13.18 10.87 -6.75
CA ILE A 72 12.62 11.17 -5.41
C ILE A 72 13.48 12.19 -4.67
N LYS A 73 12.87 13.12 -3.92
CA LYS A 73 13.53 14.17 -3.16
C LYS A 73 12.87 14.41 -1.80
N SER A 74 13.44 15.29 -1.00
CA SER A 74 12.82 15.75 0.25
C SER A 74 11.44 16.36 -0.02
N GLY A 75 10.48 16.08 0.88
CA GLY A 75 9.08 16.46 0.73
C GLY A 75 8.23 15.48 -0.09
N ASP A 76 8.85 14.44 -0.68
CA ASP A 76 8.13 13.34 -1.31
C ASP A 76 7.84 12.21 -0.31
N LEU A 77 6.92 11.33 -0.67
CA LEU A 77 6.55 10.12 0.07
C LEU A 77 6.88 8.87 -0.75
N LEU A 78 7.49 7.87 -0.14
CA LEU A 78 7.61 6.52 -0.67
C LEU A 78 6.69 5.58 0.12
N VAL A 79 5.76 4.90 -0.55
CA VAL A 79 4.89 3.86 0.02
C VAL A 79 5.29 2.51 -0.56
N LEU A 80 5.69 1.57 0.28
CA LEU A 80 6.07 0.22 -0.13
C LEU A 80 5.15 -0.82 0.47
N VAL A 81 4.65 -1.73 -0.38
CA VAL A 81 3.93 -2.93 0.04
C VAL A 81 4.89 -4.12 -0.04
N SER A 82 5.18 -4.72 1.11
CA SER A 82 6.10 -5.86 1.22
C SER A 82 5.71 -6.75 2.40
N GLY A 83 5.14 -7.91 2.13
CA GLY A 83 4.67 -8.82 3.19
C GLY A 83 5.76 -9.18 4.20
N SER A 84 6.99 -9.44 3.76
CA SER A 84 8.14 -9.72 4.64
C SER A 84 8.79 -8.47 5.23
N GLY A 85 8.60 -7.30 4.59
CA GLY A 85 9.33 -6.07 4.91
C GLY A 85 10.84 -6.15 4.69
N GLY A 86 11.31 -7.19 3.99
CA GLY A 86 12.73 -7.45 3.75
C GLY A 86 13.05 -7.81 2.30
N THR A 87 12.15 -7.54 1.34
CA THR A 87 12.37 -7.84 -0.08
C THR A 87 13.60 -7.12 -0.60
N GLU A 88 14.65 -7.87 -0.93
CA GLU A 88 15.97 -7.34 -1.28
C GLU A 88 15.95 -6.32 -2.40
N THR A 89 15.14 -6.54 -3.44
CA THR A 89 15.01 -5.63 -4.60
C THR A 89 14.41 -4.28 -4.24
N LEU A 90 13.73 -4.15 -3.09
CA LEU A 90 13.13 -2.89 -2.61
C LEU A 90 14.05 -2.11 -1.64
N LEU A 91 15.01 -2.76 -0.99
CA LEU A 91 15.92 -2.12 -0.03
C LEU A 91 16.71 -0.94 -0.61
N PRO A 92 17.21 -0.99 -1.87
CA PRO A 92 17.87 0.17 -2.49
C PRO A 92 16.97 1.41 -2.58
N PHE A 93 15.68 1.24 -2.85
CA PHE A 93 14.72 2.36 -2.89
C PHE A 93 14.50 2.96 -1.51
N VAL A 94 14.39 2.11 -0.46
CA VAL A 94 14.33 2.55 0.95
C VAL A 94 15.54 3.39 1.31
N LYS A 95 16.76 2.87 1.03
CA LYS A 95 18.00 3.58 1.29
C LYS A 95 18.05 4.92 0.57
N LYS A 96 17.62 4.95 -0.70
CA LYS A 96 17.59 6.19 -1.49
C LYS A 96 16.60 7.20 -0.92
N ALA A 97 15.37 6.81 -0.62
CA ALA A 97 14.36 7.69 -0.06
C ALA A 97 14.83 8.32 1.27
N LYS A 98 15.37 7.52 2.18
CA LYS A 98 15.92 8.02 3.45
C LYS A 98 17.11 8.96 3.25
N SER A 99 18.01 8.67 2.31
CA SER A 99 19.20 9.51 2.05
C SER A 99 18.89 10.90 1.52
N VAL A 100 17.73 11.09 0.88
CA VAL A 100 17.28 12.39 0.36
C VAL A 100 16.26 13.09 1.27
N GLY A 101 15.91 12.48 2.40
CA GLY A 101 14.94 13.05 3.36
C GLY A 101 13.47 12.90 2.94
N ALA A 102 13.16 11.96 2.05
CA ALA A 102 11.77 11.61 1.75
C ALA A 102 11.16 10.79 2.90
N LYS A 103 9.83 10.89 3.06
CA LYS A 103 9.09 10.06 4.01
C LYS A 103 8.91 8.64 3.47
N LEU A 104 8.84 7.67 4.38
CA LEU A 104 8.68 6.25 4.05
C LEU A 104 7.52 5.65 4.82
N VAL A 105 6.57 5.07 4.10
CA VAL A 105 5.53 4.19 4.64
C VAL A 105 5.81 2.76 4.20
N VAL A 106 5.72 1.82 5.12
CA VAL A 106 5.83 0.39 4.85
C VAL A 106 4.55 -0.31 5.28
N ILE A 107 3.92 -1.02 4.35
CA ILE A 107 2.75 -1.88 4.59
C ILE A 107 3.23 -3.32 4.55
N SER A 108 3.14 -4.04 5.68
CA SER A 108 3.79 -5.33 5.85
C SER A 108 2.98 -6.25 6.78
N MET A 109 3.27 -7.56 6.75
CA MET A 109 2.84 -8.50 7.81
C MET A 109 3.65 -8.33 9.10
N LYS A 110 4.79 -7.64 9.03
CA LYS A 110 5.77 -7.55 10.11
C LYS A 110 5.83 -6.14 10.67
N LYS A 111 5.75 -6.02 11.98
CA LYS A 111 5.92 -4.76 12.71
C LYS A 111 7.39 -4.31 12.73
N SER A 112 8.34 -5.26 12.74
CA SER A 112 9.78 -5.04 12.67
C SER A 112 10.37 -5.82 11.50
N SER A 113 11.19 -5.17 10.70
CA SER A 113 11.86 -5.73 9.53
C SER A 113 12.85 -4.70 8.98
N PRO A 114 13.77 -5.08 8.07
CA PRO A 114 14.73 -4.14 7.50
C PRO A 114 14.14 -2.85 6.93
N MET A 115 12.92 -2.88 6.39
CA MET A 115 12.23 -1.70 5.90
C MET A 115 11.45 -0.98 7.01
N ALA A 116 10.75 -1.75 7.86
CA ALA A 116 9.90 -1.21 8.93
C ALA A 116 10.72 -0.43 9.96
N ASP A 117 11.91 -0.90 10.31
CA ASP A 117 12.76 -0.31 11.35
C ASP A 117 13.28 1.08 10.98
N VAL A 118 13.24 1.46 9.70
CA VAL A 118 13.64 2.80 9.21
C VAL A 118 12.46 3.61 8.65
N ALA A 119 11.24 3.07 8.68
CA ALA A 119 10.04 3.73 8.18
C ALA A 119 9.57 4.86 9.10
N ASP A 120 8.97 5.89 8.53
CA ASP A 120 8.27 6.94 9.26
C ASP A 120 6.88 6.47 9.72
N LEU A 121 6.27 5.54 8.98
CA LEU A 121 5.03 4.88 9.35
C LEU A 121 5.07 3.41 8.92
N VAL A 122 4.76 2.51 9.83
CA VAL A 122 4.52 1.09 9.55
C VAL A 122 3.04 0.80 9.73
N ILE A 123 2.44 0.16 8.75
CA ILE A 123 1.07 -0.37 8.80
C ILE A 123 1.17 -1.88 8.78
N GLN A 124 0.89 -2.50 9.91
CA GLN A 124 0.88 -3.96 10.00
C GLN A 124 -0.47 -4.50 9.57
N ILE A 125 -0.47 -5.31 8.52
CA ILE A 125 -1.65 -6.06 8.06
C ILE A 125 -1.72 -7.36 8.86
N GLY A 126 -2.77 -7.53 9.64
CA GLY A 126 -2.88 -8.63 10.59
C GLY A 126 -1.89 -8.50 11.75
N GLN A 127 -1.55 -9.64 12.34
CA GLN A 127 -0.51 -9.79 13.38
C GLN A 127 0.46 -10.87 12.94
N ASP A 128 1.55 -11.07 13.68
CA ASP A 128 2.63 -12.01 13.31
C ASP A 128 2.16 -13.46 13.14
N ASP A 129 1.11 -13.86 13.83
CA ASP A 129 0.49 -15.18 13.79
C ASP A 129 -0.75 -15.27 12.86
N SER A 130 -1.16 -14.16 12.23
CA SER A 130 -2.37 -14.10 11.40
C SER A 130 -2.27 -14.87 10.08
N PHE A 131 -1.06 -15.28 9.69
CA PHE A 131 -0.78 -15.89 8.37
C PHE A 131 -0.31 -17.35 8.47
N PRO A 132 -1.06 -18.24 9.15
CA PRO A 132 -0.71 -19.66 9.17
C PRO A 132 -0.83 -20.26 7.79
N LEU A 133 -0.05 -21.33 7.53
CA LEU A 133 -0.22 -22.12 6.32
C LEU A 133 -1.64 -22.66 6.24
N THR A 134 -2.36 -22.24 5.22
CA THR A 134 -3.75 -22.66 4.99
C THR A 134 -3.84 -23.42 3.67
N LYS A 135 -4.37 -24.65 3.72
CA LYS A 135 -4.57 -25.46 2.51
C LYS A 135 -5.42 -24.69 1.50
N GLY A 136 -4.94 -24.54 0.28
CA GLY A 136 -5.62 -23.80 -0.78
C GLY A 136 -5.32 -22.28 -0.79
N MET A 137 -4.51 -21.77 0.16
CA MET A 137 -4.10 -20.35 0.22
C MET A 137 -2.58 -20.25 0.42
N PRO A 138 -1.76 -20.59 -0.60
CA PRO A 138 -0.31 -20.61 -0.47
C PRO A 138 0.31 -19.22 -0.56
N MET A 139 1.55 -19.09 -0.05
CA MET A 139 2.50 -18.01 -0.34
C MET A 139 1.90 -16.59 -0.29
N GLY A 140 1.37 -16.18 0.84
CA GLY A 140 0.88 -14.79 1.01
C GLY A 140 -0.50 -14.51 0.40
N SER A 141 -1.21 -15.52 -0.09
CA SER A 141 -2.57 -15.38 -0.65
C SER A 141 -3.57 -14.68 0.28
N GLN A 142 -3.22 -14.48 1.53
CA GLN A 142 -4.02 -13.78 2.54
C GLN A 142 -3.55 -12.33 2.70
N PHE A 143 -2.25 -12.05 2.56
CA PHE A 143 -1.66 -10.72 2.75
C PHE A 143 -2.13 -9.73 1.68
N GLU A 144 -1.96 -10.09 0.40
CA GLU A 144 -2.28 -9.17 -0.68
C GLU A 144 -3.78 -8.81 -0.73
N PRO A 145 -4.73 -9.76 -0.62
CA PRO A 145 -6.15 -9.40 -0.57
C PRO A 145 -6.52 -8.57 0.66
N SER A 146 -5.95 -8.87 1.84
CA SER A 146 -6.18 -8.05 3.04
C SER A 146 -5.64 -6.64 2.87
N THR A 147 -4.43 -6.51 2.28
CA THR A 147 -3.84 -5.20 1.99
C THR A 147 -4.68 -4.42 0.98
N LEU A 148 -5.18 -5.09 -0.05
CA LEU A 148 -6.06 -4.47 -1.05
C LEU A 148 -7.32 -3.90 -0.38
N ILE A 149 -8.01 -4.69 0.45
CA ILE A 149 -9.22 -4.24 1.15
C ILE A 149 -8.90 -3.08 2.10
N PHE A 150 -7.79 -3.15 2.84
CA PHE A 150 -7.35 -2.05 3.71
C PHE A 150 -7.13 -0.76 2.93
N LEU A 151 -6.45 -0.82 1.79
CA LEU A 151 -6.15 0.35 0.95
C LEU A 151 -7.41 0.90 0.27
N GLU A 152 -8.32 0.05 -0.20
CA GLU A 152 -9.62 0.49 -0.74
C GLU A 152 -10.49 1.14 0.35
N ALA A 153 -10.46 0.64 1.58
CA ALA A 153 -11.13 1.28 2.70
C ALA A 153 -10.54 2.68 2.98
N ALA A 154 -9.21 2.82 2.99
CA ALA A 154 -8.55 4.11 3.13
C ALA A 154 -8.95 5.09 2.00
N ILE A 155 -9.03 4.62 0.76
CA ILE A 155 -9.54 5.45 -0.36
C ILE A 155 -11.00 5.85 -0.15
N SER A 156 -11.85 4.94 0.34
CA SER A 156 -13.24 5.26 0.67
C SER A 156 -13.34 6.36 1.73
N GLU A 157 -12.51 6.31 2.77
CA GLU A 157 -12.41 7.36 3.79
C GLU A 157 -11.98 8.70 3.16
N LEU A 158 -10.98 8.67 2.26
CA LEU A 158 -10.51 9.86 1.54
C LEU A 158 -11.61 10.49 0.68
N ILE A 159 -12.32 9.68 -0.11
CA ILE A 159 -13.42 10.13 -0.96
C ILE A 159 -14.50 10.83 -0.11
N HIS A 160 -14.88 10.21 1.01
CA HIS A 160 -15.88 10.78 1.92
C HIS A 160 -15.39 12.08 2.57
N ALA A 161 -14.17 12.08 3.10
CA ALA A 161 -13.60 13.24 3.79
C ALA A 161 -13.41 14.47 2.87
N LYS A 162 -13.12 14.25 1.59
CA LYS A 162 -12.92 15.32 0.60
C LYS A 162 -14.18 15.64 -0.24
N GLY A 163 -15.25 14.91 -0.06
CA GLY A 163 -16.47 15.08 -0.87
C GLY A 163 -16.22 14.82 -2.36
N LEU A 164 -15.31 13.88 -2.70
CA LEU A 164 -15.05 13.54 -4.10
C LEU A 164 -16.26 12.84 -4.70
N THR A 165 -16.60 13.22 -5.92
CA THR A 165 -17.73 12.63 -6.64
C THR A 165 -17.26 11.62 -7.68
N GLU A 166 -18.09 10.64 -8.01
CA GLU A 166 -17.80 9.69 -9.09
C GLU A 166 -17.54 10.41 -10.42
N GLU A 167 -18.32 11.44 -10.72
CA GLU A 167 -18.16 12.24 -11.94
C GLU A 167 -16.80 12.94 -11.98
N GLY A 168 -16.37 13.58 -10.87
CA GLY A 168 -15.06 14.22 -10.76
C GLY A 168 -13.92 13.24 -10.91
N MET A 169 -14.01 12.07 -10.26
CA MET A 169 -13.01 11.01 -10.39
C MET A 169 -12.98 10.41 -11.80
N ARG A 170 -14.14 10.25 -12.44
CA ARG A 170 -14.25 9.77 -13.83
C ARG A 170 -13.63 10.74 -14.83
N ALA A 171 -13.69 12.02 -14.59
CA ALA A 171 -13.08 13.04 -15.45
C ALA A 171 -11.55 12.95 -15.50
N ILE A 172 -10.93 12.36 -14.46
CA ILE A 172 -9.47 12.14 -14.36
C ILE A 172 -9.08 10.70 -14.75
N HIS A 173 -10.06 9.84 -15.04
CA HIS A 173 -9.79 8.45 -15.42
C HIS A 173 -8.95 8.38 -16.69
N ALA A 174 -8.05 7.37 -16.75
CA ALA A 174 -7.21 7.14 -17.92
C ALA A 174 -8.07 6.98 -19.18
N ASN A 175 -7.60 7.56 -20.29
CA ASN A 175 -8.29 7.57 -21.58
C ASN A 175 -7.40 7.04 -22.73
N LEU A 176 -6.26 6.43 -22.38
CA LEU A 176 -5.31 5.80 -23.31
C LEU A 176 -5.15 4.29 -23.05
N GLU A 177 -6.11 3.66 -22.42
CA GLU A 177 -6.17 2.23 -22.15
C GLU A 177 -7.25 1.52 -22.98
#